data_0f991c3e43f402d1e398b438e24a6802
#
_entry.id   0f991c3e43f402d1e398b438e24a6802
#
_cell.length_a   1.000
_cell.length_b   1.000
_cell.length_c   1.000
_cell.angle_alpha   90.00
_cell.angle_beta   90.00
_cell.angle_gamma   90.00
#
_symmetry.space_group_name_H-M   'P 1'
#
loop_
_entity.id
_entity.type
_entity.pdbx_description
1 polymer ?
#
loop_
_entity_poly.entity_id
_entity_poly.type
_entity_poly.pdbx_seq_one_letter_code
_entity_poly.pdbx_strand_id
1 'polypeptide(L)'
;MKKKGVYPYNYMDSFSKFNETNLPDSHFYSLLTDEHISDDQYRHAKNVWDTFKIKNLGEYHDLYLESDVLLLADVFENFRKTCLKHYKLDPCHYLTWTILGCYSQNATKINLDLITDVDMQLFIEKGMGGGISYIANKHAKANNKYMSSYNPDIESSYLMYLDANNLYGWIMSQPLPYKDFKWIPLSDEIGLDW
;
A
#
# COMPACT_ATOMS: atom_id res chain seq x y z
N MET A 1 -17.64 -17.38 -0.95
CA MET A 1 -16.18 -17.41 -1.10
C MET A 1 -15.54 -16.62 0.06
N LYS A 2 -14.70 -17.26 0.89
CA LYS A 2 -14.03 -16.56 2.03
C LYS A 2 -12.51 -16.44 1.83
N LYS A 3 -11.99 -16.90 0.68
CA LYS A 3 -10.56 -16.91 0.36
C LYS A 3 -10.37 -16.16 -0.95
N LYS A 4 -9.33 -15.31 -1.00
CA LYS A 4 -8.95 -14.58 -2.21
C LYS A 4 -8.75 -15.58 -3.37
N GLY A 5 -9.27 -15.24 -4.54
CA GLY A 5 -9.07 -15.99 -5.76
C GLY A 5 -7.58 -16.07 -6.14
N VAL A 6 -7.22 -17.04 -6.93
CA VAL A 6 -5.87 -17.22 -7.49
C VAL A 6 -5.94 -16.95 -8.98
N TYR A 7 -5.09 -16.06 -9.48
CA TYR A 7 -5.14 -15.62 -10.87
C TYR A 7 -3.74 -15.62 -11.50
N PRO A 8 -3.57 -16.17 -12.73
CA PRO A 8 -2.28 -16.30 -13.40
C PRO A 8 -1.91 -14.99 -14.14
N TYR A 9 -1.62 -13.91 -13.42
CA TYR A 9 -1.38 -12.57 -13.97
C TYR A 9 -0.33 -12.56 -15.09
N ASN A 10 0.81 -13.21 -14.89
CA ASN A 10 1.90 -13.19 -15.84
C ASN A 10 1.65 -14.06 -17.09
N TYR A 11 0.74 -15.03 -16.96
CA TYR A 11 0.32 -15.86 -18.09
C TYR A 11 -0.66 -15.15 -19.01
N MET A 12 -1.50 -14.29 -18.44
CA MET A 12 -2.55 -13.57 -19.17
C MET A 12 -1.99 -12.33 -19.87
N ASP A 13 -1.10 -12.53 -20.85
CA ASP A 13 -0.37 -11.50 -21.58
C ASP A 13 -1.09 -10.98 -22.83
N SER A 14 -2.15 -11.66 -23.25
CA SER A 14 -2.90 -11.32 -24.46
C SER A 14 -4.37 -11.73 -24.38
N PHE A 15 -5.23 -11.03 -25.13
CA PHE A 15 -6.67 -11.36 -25.21
C PHE A 15 -6.94 -12.76 -25.78
N SER A 16 -6.04 -13.31 -26.59
CA SER A 16 -6.20 -14.67 -27.13
C SER A 16 -6.24 -15.73 -26.05
N LYS A 17 -5.61 -15.50 -24.90
CA LYS A 17 -5.60 -16.39 -23.74
C LYS A 17 -6.99 -16.62 -23.15
N PHE A 18 -7.90 -15.68 -23.30
CA PHE A 18 -9.28 -15.84 -22.83
C PHE A 18 -10.04 -17.01 -23.48
N ASN A 19 -9.61 -17.42 -24.66
CA ASN A 19 -10.23 -18.56 -25.36
C ASN A 19 -9.70 -19.93 -24.95
N GLU A 20 -8.65 -19.98 -24.12
CA GLU A 20 -8.08 -21.23 -23.65
C GLU A 20 -9.06 -21.96 -22.71
N THR A 21 -9.24 -23.26 -22.95
CA THR A 21 -10.27 -24.08 -22.27
C THR A 21 -9.76 -24.80 -21.04
N ASN A 22 -8.53 -24.58 -20.63
CA ASN A 22 -7.92 -25.22 -19.47
C ASN A 22 -7.17 -24.20 -18.62
N LEU A 23 -7.09 -24.47 -17.32
CA LEU A 23 -6.17 -23.74 -16.44
C LEU A 23 -4.72 -24.12 -16.80
N PRO A 24 -3.80 -23.14 -16.84
CA PRO A 24 -2.39 -23.40 -17.11
C PRO A 24 -1.75 -24.13 -15.92
N ASP A 25 -1.29 -25.37 -16.13
CA ASP A 25 -0.75 -26.23 -15.06
C ASP A 25 0.55 -25.69 -14.43
N SER A 26 1.42 -25.06 -15.22
CA SER A 26 2.77 -24.62 -14.77
C SER A 26 2.99 -23.14 -14.78
N HIS A 27 2.00 -22.32 -15.17
CA HIS A 27 2.18 -20.90 -15.47
C HIS A 27 1.52 -19.94 -14.46
N PHE A 28 1.14 -20.44 -13.31
CA PHE A 28 0.82 -19.60 -12.16
C PHE A 28 2.09 -19.14 -11.44
N TYR A 29 3.04 -18.66 -12.22
CA TYR A 29 4.27 -18.07 -11.71
C TYR A 29 4.09 -16.57 -11.53
N SER A 30 4.65 -16.01 -10.46
CA SER A 30 4.65 -14.58 -10.19
C SER A 30 6.04 -14.01 -10.38
N LEU A 31 6.22 -13.16 -11.37
CA LEU A 31 7.45 -12.38 -11.55
C LEU A 31 7.71 -11.41 -10.40
N LEU A 32 6.67 -11.03 -9.66
CA LEU A 32 6.79 -10.11 -8.54
C LEU A 32 7.45 -10.76 -7.32
N THR A 33 7.12 -12.03 -7.05
CA THR A 33 7.62 -12.78 -5.89
C THR A 33 8.69 -13.79 -6.25
N ASP A 34 8.94 -14.01 -7.55
CA ASP A 34 9.85 -15.04 -8.10
C ASP A 34 9.48 -16.47 -7.63
N GLU A 35 8.17 -16.71 -7.49
CA GLU A 35 7.64 -17.96 -6.95
C GLU A 35 6.49 -18.50 -7.79
N HIS A 36 6.34 -19.83 -7.76
CA HIS A 36 5.12 -20.50 -8.19
C HIS A 36 4.09 -20.51 -7.07
N ILE A 37 2.81 -20.56 -7.44
CA ILE A 37 1.78 -20.76 -6.43
C ILE A 37 1.93 -22.14 -5.76
N SER A 38 1.45 -22.26 -4.51
CA SER A 38 1.45 -23.53 -3.80
C SER A 38 0.43 -24.50 -4.40
N ASP A 39 0.64 -25.82 -4.18
CA ASP A 39 -0.30 -26.86 -4.60
C ASP A 39 -1.72 -26.63 -4.06
N ASP A 40 -1.84 -26.08 -2.85
CA ASP A 40 -3.13 -25.75 -2.26
C ASP A 40 -3.84 -24.60 -2.98
N GLN A 41 -3.07 -23.61 -3.45
CA GLN A 41 -3.62 -22.51 -4.25
C GLN A 41 -4.05 -23.01 -5.63
N TYR A 42 -3.24 -23.82 -6.28
CA TYR A 42 -3.60 -24.41 -7.56
C TYR A 42 -4.83 -25.31 -7.44
N ARG A 43 -4.89 -26.16 -6.42
CA ARG A 43 -6.06 -27.00 -6.12
C ARG A 43 -7.31 -26.15 -5.88
N HIS A 44 -7.17 -25.00 -5.22
CA HIS A 44 -8.27 -24.06 -5.04
C HIS A 44 -8.75 -23.47 -6.37
N ALA A 45 -7.83 -23.04 -7.25
CA ALA A 45 -8.18 -22.54 -8.59
C ALA A 45 -8.94 -23.61 -9.41
N LYS A 46 -8.47 -24.84 -9.38
CA LYS A 46 -9.10 -25.98 -10.06
C LYS A 46 -10.49 -26.28 -9.49
N ASN A 47 -10.64 -26.25 -8.18
CA ASN A 47 -11.95 -26.45 -7.53
C ASN A 47 -12.94 -25.32 -7.90
N VAL A 48 -12.49 -24.09 -8.02
CA VAL A 48 -13.32 -22.97 -8.51
C VAL A 48 -13.74 -23.22 -9.94
N TRP A 49 -12.82 -23.59 -10.82
CA TRP A 49 -13.08 -23.91 -12.22
C TRP A 49 -14.18 -24.99 -12.35
N ASP A 50 -14.03 -26.08 -11.64
CA ASP A 50 -14.98 -27.22 -11.69
C ASP A 50 -16.34 -26.85 -11.07
N THR A 51 -16.34 -26.16 -9.94
CA THR A 51 -17.56 -25.80 -9.21
C THR A 51 -18.45 -24.86 -10.01
N PHE A 52 -17.84 -23.85 -10.66
CA PHE A 52 -18.56 -22.88 -11.47
C PHE A 52 -18.74 -23.33 -12.93
N LYS A 53 -18.24 -24.53 -13.28
CA LYS A 53 -18.33 -25.11 -14.64
C LYS A 53 -17.77 -24.17 -15.70
N ILE A 54 -16.64 -23.57 -15.41
CA ILE A 54 -15.96 -22.61 -16.27
C ILE A 54 -15.48 -23.30 -17.53
N LYS A 55 -15.70 -22.68 -18.70
CA LYS A 55 -15.39 -23.27 -20.01
C LYS A 55 -14.09 -22.79 -20.59
N ASN A 56 -13.67 -21.56 -20.25
CA ASN A 56 -12.46 -20.93 -20.76
C ASN A 56 -11.88 -19.94 -19.75
N LEU A 57 -10.65 -19.46 -20.00
CA LEU A 57 -9.98 -18.51 -19.11
C LEU A 57 -10.67 -17.14 -19.07
N GLY A 58 -11.47 -16.77 -20.08
CA GLY A 58 -12.29 -15.57 -20.05
C GLY A 58 -13.36 -15.63 -18.98
N GLU A 59 -14.12 -16.73 -18.90
CA GLU A 59 -15.11 -16.95 -17.83
C GLU A 59 -14.45 -17.02 -16.44
N TYR A 60 -13.24 -17.58 -16.36
CA TYR A 60 -12.45 -17.57 -15.11
C TYR A 60 -12.03 -16.16 -14.71
N HIS A 61 -11.60 -15.35 -15.67
CA HIS A 61 -11.24 -13.93 -15.48
C HIS A 61 -12.44 -13.14 -14.97
N ASP A 62 -13.59 -13.27 -15.62
CA ASP A 62 -14.81 -12.56 -15.24
C ASP A 62 -15.23 -12.89 -13.82
N LEU A 63 -15.25 -14.17 -13.45
CA LEU A 63 -15.57 -14.63 -12.10
C LEU A 63 -14.57 -14.09 -11.07
N TYR A 64 -13.25 -14.07 -11.41
CA TYR A 64 -12.23 -13.53 -10.55
C TYR A 64 -12.45 -12.03 -10.32
N LEU A 65 -12.64 -11.27 -11.39
CA LEU A 65 -12.86 -9.82 -11.35
C LEU A 65 -14.13 -9.46 -10.57
N GLU A 66 -15.25 -10.12 -10.86
CA GLU A 66 -16.51 -9.92 -10.14
C GLU A 66 -16.35 -10.19 -8.64
N SER A 67 -15.67 -11.26 -8.29
CA SER A 67 -15.42 -11.61 -6.88
C SER A 67 -14.60 -10.55 -6.16
N ASP A 68 -13.52 -10.04 -6.77
CA ASP A 68 -12.67 -9.02 -6.18
C ASP A 68 -13.42 -7.70 -6.02
N VAL A 69 -14.20 -7.28 -7.03
CA VAL A 69 -15.00 -6.04 -6.97
C VAL A 69 -16.08 -6.12 -5.90
N LEU A 70 -16.82 -7.22 -5.83
CA LEU A 70 -17.90 -7.40 -4.86
C LEU A 70 -17.38 -7.49 -3.42
N LEU A 71 -16.27 -8.19 -3.19
CA LEU A 71 -15.63 -8.27 -1.89
C LEU A 71 -15.11 -6.90 -1.44
N LEU A 72 -14.52 -6.13 -2.35
CA LEU A 72 -14.08 -4.77 -2.05
C LEU A 72 -15.27 -3.86 -1.72
N ALA A 73 -16.36 -3.96 -2.47
CA ALA A 73 -17.59 -3.22 -2.21
C ALA A 73 -18.16 -3.53 -0.82
N ASP A 74 -18.21 -4.81 -0.42
CA ASP A 74 -18.66 -5.22 0.90
C ASP A 74 -17.79 -4.66 2.03
N VAL A 75 -16.46 -4.71 1.87
CA VAL A 75 -15.50 -4.14 2.82
C VAL A 75 -15.71 -2.64 2.95
N PHE A 76 -15.82 -1.94 1.81
CA PHE A 76 -16.05 -0.50 1.78
C PHE A 76 -17.38 -0.10 2.40
N GLU A 77 -18.47 -0.82 2.11
CA GLU A 77 -19.78 -0.57 2.73
C GLU A 77 -19.76 -0.79 4.25
N ASN A 78 -19.03 -1.76 4.76
CA ASN A 78 -18.85 -1.96 6.19
C ASN A 78 -18.04 -0.81 6.84
N PHE A 79 -16.99 -0.35 6.17
CA PHE A 79 -16.23 0.84 6.57
C PHE A 79 -17.13 2.08 6.61
N ARG A 80 -17.92 2.30 5.54
CA ARG A 80 -18.88 3.40 5.42
C ARG A 80 -19.91 3.40 6.56
N LYS A 81 -20.50 2.23 6.86
CA LYS A 81 -21.43 2.07 7.98
C LYS A 81 -20.78 2.40 9.31
N THR A 82 -19.54 1.98 9.51
CA THR A 82 -18.76 2.28 10.72
C THR A 82 -18.52 3.78 10.86
N CYS A 83 -18.12 4.45 9.79
CA CYS A 83 -17.91 5.89 9.78
C CYS A 83 -19.20 6.67 10.06
N LEU A 84 -20.30 6.30 9.42
CA LEU A 84 -21.62 6.91 9.66
C LEU A 84 -22.10 6.72 11.10
N LYS A 85 -21.85 5.53 11.67
CA LYS A 85 -22.24 5.22 13.06
C LYS A 85 -21.45 6.08 14.06
N HIS A 86 -20.13 6.17 13.90
CA HIS A 86 -19.26 6.79 14.91
C HIS A 86 -19.07 8.29 14.69
N TYR A 87 -18.93 8.74 13.46
CA TYR A 87 -18.59 10.13 13.11
C TYR A 87 -19.77 10.91 12.52
N LYS A 88 -20.86 10.22 12.12
CA LYS A 88 -22.01 10.81 11.40
C LYS A 88 -21.60 11.43 10.04
N LEU A 89 -20.52 10.96 9.47
CA LEU A 89 -19.97 11.40 8.19
C LEU A 89 -19.83 10.22 7.24
N ASP A 90 -20.15 10.46 5.97
CA ASP A 90 -20.01 9.45 4.92
C ASP A 90 -18.65 9.63 4.23
N PRO A 91 -17.75 8.63 4.30
CA PRO A 91 -16.44 8.72 3.67
C PRO A 91 -16.50 8.83 2.14
N CYS A 92 -17.61 8.47 1.50
CA CYS A 92 -17.81 8.61 0.04
C CYS A 92 -17.70 10.05 -0.45
N HIS A 93 -17.93 11.04 0.41
CA HIS A 93 -17.80 12.45 0.06
C HIS A 93 -16.36 12.98 0.16
N TYR A 94 -15.37 12.12 0.49
CA TYR A 94 -13.99 12.52 0.79
C TYR A 94 -13.02 11.68 -0.03
N LEU A 95 -12.55 12.22 -1.16
CA LEU A 95 -11.79 11.47 -2.17
C LEU A 95 -10.26 11.62 -2.09
N THR A 96 -9.74 12.64 -1.41
CA THR A 96 -8.31 12.93 -1.34
C THR A 96 -7.85 13.35 0.05
N TRP A 97 -6.53 13.47 0.25
CA TRP A 97 -5.91 13.87 1.53
C TRP A 97 -6.39 15.22 2.05
N THR A 98 -6.62 16.20 1.21
CA THR A 98 -7.21 17.49 1.58
C THR A 98 -8.61 17.31 2.16
N ILE A 99 -9.33 16.36 1.64
CA ILE A 99 -10.68 15.99 2.06
C ILE A 99 -10.62 15.17 3.36
N LEU A 100 -9.56 14.38 3.60
CA LEU A 100 -9.32 13.74 4.90
C LEU A 100 -9.11 14.76 6.03
N GLY A 101 -8.43 15.88 5.76
CA GLY A 101 -8.33 17.01 6.69
C GLY A 101 -9.72 17.56 7.05
N CYS A 102 -10.55 17.84 6.06
CA CYS A 102 -11.93 18.28 6.26
C CYS A 102 -12.79 17.23 6.97
N TYR A 103 -12.60 15.94 6.65
CA TYR A 103 -13.28 14.85 7.34
C TYR A 103 -12.89 14.82 8.83
N SER A 104 -11.59 14.87 9.12
CA SER A 104 -11.07 14.87 10.50
C SER A 104 -11.57 16.09 11.28
N GLN A 105 -11.56 17.27 10.67
CA GLN A 105 -12.10 18.49 11.27
C GLN A 105 -13.59 18.35 11.59
N ASN A 106 -14.37 17.83 10.65
CA ASN A 106 -15.81 17.63 10.84
C ASN A 106 -16.11 16.54 11.88
N ALA A 107 -15.29 15.50 11.95
CA ALA A 107 -15.44 14.42 12.93
C ALA A 107 -15.07 14.85 14.34
N THR A 108 -13.96 15.59 14.49
CA THR A 108 -13.42 16.03 15.80
C THR A 108 -13.97 17.36 16.29
N LYS A 109 -14.54 18.19 15.38
CA LYS A 109 -14.95 19.57 15.60
C LYS A 109 -13.79 20.50 16.01
N ILE A 110 -12.57 20.14 15.67
CA ILE A 110 -11.39 20.96 15.88
C ILE A 110 -11.21 21.89 14.68
N ASN A 111 -11.11 23.20 14.96
CA ASN A 111 -10.75 24.17 13.92
C ASN A 111 -9.24 24.24 13.80
N LEU A 112 -8.76 24.10 12.58
CA LEU A 112 -7.34 24.25 12.23
C LEU A 112 -7.08 25.70 11.84
N ASP A 113 -6.04 26.31 12.42
CA ASP A 113 -5.58 27.63 11.99
C ASP A 113 -4.91 27.53 10.61
N LEU A 114 -5.19 28.51 9.78
CA LEU A 114 -4.50 28.64 8.50
C LEU A 114 -3.13 29.32 8.71
N ILE A 115 -2.12 28.79 8.08
CA ILE A 115 -0.81 29.43 8.02
C ILE A 115 -0.90 30.56 6.99
N THR A 116 -0.95 31.81 7.48
CA THR A 116 -1.08 33.01 6.66
C THR A 116 0.26 33.70 6.35
N ASP A 117 1.31 33.33 7.08
CA ASP A 117 2.68 33.76 6.82
C ASP A 117 3.26 32.95 5.65
N VAL A 118 3.66 33.68 4.59
CA VAL A 118 4.17 33.06 3.35
C VAL A 118 5.48 32.30 3.57
N ASP A 119 6.39 32.88 4.40
CA ASP A 119 7.67 32.24 4.69
C ASP A 119 7.50 30.97 5.51
N MET A 120 6.56 30.96 6.43
CA MET A 120 6.20 29.76 7.20
C MET A 120 5.57 28.71 6.32
N GLN A 121 4.70 29.09 5.40
CA GLN A 121 4.11 28.17 4.42
C GLN A 121 5.18 27.52 3.53
N LEU A 122 6.10 28.33 2.99
CA LEU A 122 7.21 27.85 2.16
C LEU A 122 8.19 26.97 2.96
N PHE A 123 8.42 27.27 4.23
CA PHE A 123 9.24 26.44 5.11
C PHE A 123 8.64 25.04 5.28
N ILE A 124 7.35 24.98 5.58
CA ILE A 124 6.63 23.69 5.73
C ILE A 124 6.59 22.94 4.41
N GLU A 125 6.30 23.63 3.29
CA GLU A 125 6.26 23.01 1.97
C GLU A 125 7.60 22.40 1.58
N LYS A 126 8.71 23.07 1.85
CA LYS A 126 10.07 22.53 1.64
C LYS A 126 10.40 21.33 2.54
N GLY A 127 9.79 21.26 3.72
CA GLY A 127 9.94 20.14 4.66
C GLY A 127 9.11 18.91 4.26
N MET A 128 8.08 19.07 3.42
CA MET A 128 7.28 17.96 2.93
C MET A 128 8.04 17.18 1.85
N GLY A 129 8.80 16.18 2.28
CA GLY A 129 9.46 15.22 1.38
C GLY A 129 8.63 13.96 1.23
N GLY A 130 8.44 13.48 -0.01
CA GLY A 130 7.74 12.21 -0.25
C GLY A 130 7.11 12.13 -1.64
N GLY A 131 6.42 11.02 -1.91
CA GLY A 131 5.72 10.81 -3.18
C GLY A 131 6.58 10.34 -4.34
N ILE A 132 7.91 10.38 -4.23
CA ILE A 132 8.84 9.86 -5.25
C ILE A 132 9.66 8.74 -4.63
N SER A 133 9.59 7.57 -5.26
CA SER A 133 10.44 6.44 -4.94
C SER A 133 11.17 6.01 -6.21
N TYR A 134 12.50 5.89 -6.13
CA TYR A 134 13.29 5.41 -7.25
C TYR A 134 14.49 4.59 -6.76
N ILE A 135 14.96 3.69 -7.63
CA ILE A 135 16.13 2.86 -7.36
C ILE A 135 17.37 3.59 -7.87
N ALA A 136 18.16 4.13 -6.95
CA ALA A 136 19.42 4.80 -7.28
C ALA A 136 20.47 3.82 -7.83
N ASN A 137 20.60 2.65 -7.19
CA ASN A 137 21.49 1.57 -7.59
C ASN A 137 20.69 0.31 -7.90
N LYS A 138 20.73 -0.14 -9.16
CA LYS A 138 19.98 -1.34 -9.59
C LYS A 138 20.58 -2.65 -9.06
N HIS A 139 21.81 -2.62 -8.57
CA HIS A 139 22.52 -3.79 -8.06
C HIS A 139 23.42 -3.38 -6.91
N ALA A 140 23.41 -4.17 -5.83
CA ALA A 140 24.35 -4.05 -4.73
C ALA A 140 24.75 -5.46 -4.25
N LYS A 141 26.02 -5.63 -3.89
CA LYS A 141 26.55 -6.87 -3.34
C LYS A 141 27.29 -6.56 -2.05
N ALA A 142 26.90 -7.22 -0.98
CA ALA A 142 27.63 -7.11 0.28
C ALA A 142 28.98 -7.83 0.21
N ASN A 143 29.93 -7.40 1.05
CA ASN A 143 31.19 -8.07 1.27
C ASN A 143 31.47 -8.11 2.78
N ASN A 144 31.19 -9.24 3.42
CA ASN A 144 31.43 -9.39 4.85
C ASN A 144 31.73 -10.85 5.22
N LYS A 145 32.28 -11.05 6.41
CA LYS A 145 32.74 -12.34 6.90
C LYS A 145 31.68 -13.45 7.00
N TYR A 146 30.42 -13.12 6.88
CA TYR A 146 29.31 -14.10 6.91
C TYR A 146 28.95 -14.63 5.52
N MET A 147 29.58 -14.10 4.47
CA MET A 147 29.32 -14.50 3.09
C MET A 147 30.38 -15.50 2.62
N SER A 148 29.95 -16.50 1.86
CA SER A 148 30.84 -17.47 1.20
C SER A 148 31.80 -16.83 0.19
N SER A 149 31.43 -15.67 -0.37
CA SER A 149 32.21 -14.90 -1.32
C SER A 149 32.98 -13.75 -0.69
N TYR A 150 33.23 -13.81 0.63
CA TYR A 150 33.96 -12.76 1.33
C TYR A 150 35.36 -12.56 0.79
N ASN A 151 35.71 -11.31 0.53
CA ASN A 151 37.07 -10.91 0.20
C ASN A 151 37.62 -9.98 1.29
N PRO A 152 38.65 -10.38 2.05
CA PRO A 152 39.23 -9.57 3.14
C PRO A 152 40.00 -8.34 2.65
N ASP A 153 40.42 -8.30 1.37
CA ASP A 153 41.16 -7.19 0.78
C ASP A 153 40.26 -6.00 0.40
N ILE A 154 38.94 -6.18 0.47
CA ILE A 154 37.93 -5.16 0.17
C ILE A 154 37.22 -4.76 1.47
N GLU A 155 36.89 -3.48 1.59
CA GLU A 155 36.16 -2.96 2.73
C GLU A 155 34.87 -3.76 2.99
N SER A 156 34.64 -4.07 4.26
CA SER A 156 33.43 -4.81 4.67
C SER A 156 32.18 -3.98 4.48
N SER A 157 31.21 -4.53 3.78
CA SER A 157 29.91 -3.90 3.53
C SER A 157 28.75 -4.84 3.82
N TYR A 158 27.63 -4.26 4.22
CA TYR A 158 26.41 -4.96 4.58
C TYR A 158 25.24 -4.39 3.80
N LEU A 159 24.30 -5.26 3.39
CA LEU A 159 23.01 -4.83 2.87
C LEU A 159 21.98 -5.00 3.95
N MET A 160 21.23 -3.93 4.21
CA MET A 160 20.15 -3.94 5.19
C MET A 160 18.85 -3.54 4.49
N TYR A 161 17.84 -4.38 4.61
CA TYR A 161 16.48 -4.06 4.20
C TYR A 161 15.69 -3.62 5.41
N LEU A 162 15.13 -2.41 5.34
CA LEU A 162 14.33 -1.83 6.42
C LEU A 162 12.97 -1.43 5.88
N ASP A 163 11.93 -1.80 6.59
CA ASP A 163 10.56 -1.39 6.33
C ASP A 163 9.93 -0.86 7.61
N ALA A 164 9.26 0.28 7.52
CA ALA A 164 8.53 0.88 8.63
C ALA A 164 7.07 0.43 8.58
N ASN A 165 6.74 -0.62 9.32
CA ASN A 165 5.39 -1.16 9.37
C ASN A 165 4.37 -0.11 9.81
N ASN A 166 3.33 0.07 8.99
CA ASN A 166 2.22 0.99 9.26
C ASN A 166 2.66 2.42 9.61
N LEU A 167 3.67 2.96 8.92
CA LEU A 167 4.22 4.30 9.17
C LEU A 167 3.14 5.39 9.13
N TYR A 168 2.25 5.36 8.16
CA TYR A 168 1.15 6.33 8.05
C TYR A 168 0.20 6.26 9.24
N GLY A 169 -0.18 5.06 9.67
CA GLY A 169 -1.04 4.86 10.84
C GLY A 169 -0.39 5.37 12.12
N TRP A 170 0.91 5.13 12.27
CA TRP A 170 1.67 5.63 13.41
C TRP A 170 1.72 7.16 13.42
N ILE A 171 2.05 7.81 12.29
CA ILE A 171 2.09 9.29 12.20
C ILE A 171 0.72 9.90 12.48
N MET A 172 -0.36 9.32 11.95
CA MET A 172 -1.71 9.80 12.20
C MET A 172 -2.15 9.66 13.66
N SER A 173 -1.52 8.78 14.44
CA SER A 173 -1.77 8.61 15.86
C SER A 173 -0.98 9.58 16.76
N GLN A 174 0.01 10.30 16.21
CA GLN A 174 0.81 11.26 16.95
C GLN A 174 0.07 12.59 17.14
N PRO A 175 0.38 13.34 18.22
CA PRO A 175 -0.11 14.70 18.37
C PRO A 175 0.36 15.59 17.22
N LEU A 176 -0.57 16.30 16.58
CA LEU A 176 -0.30 17.20 15.49
C LEU A 176 -0.60 18.65 15.90
N PRO A 177 0.20 19.64 15.45
CA PRO A 177 -0.08 21.04 15.71
C PRO A 177 -1.35 21.46 14.95
N TYR A 178 -2.22 22.24 15.59
CA TYR A 178 -3.49 22.65 14.99
C TYR A 178 -3.77 24.15 15.05
N LYS A 179 -2.99 24.93 15.85
CA LYS A 179 -3.17 26.38 15.99
C LYS A 179 -1.94 27.08 16.58
N ASP A 180 -1.98 28.42 16.64
CA ASP A 180 -0.99 29.28 17.27
C ASP A 180 0.40 29.15 16.62
N PHE A 181 0.45 28.99 15.30
CA PHE A 181 1.71 28.91 14.53
C PHE A 181 2.49 30.21 14.63
N LYS A 182 3.73 30.14 15.11
CA LYS A 182 4.62 31.31 15.24
C LYS A 182 6.08 30.91 15.11
N TRP A 183 6.89 31.85 14.61
CA TRP A 183 8.33 31.71 14.64
C TRP A 183 8.84 31.83 16.07
N ILE A 184 9.80 30.97 16.42
CA ILE A 184 10.49 31.04 17.71
C ILE A 184 11.86 31.64 17.46
N PRO A 185 12.28 32.67 18.20
CA PRO A 185 13.62 33.24 18.10
C PRO A 185 14.67 32.18 18.45
N LEU A 186 15.79 32.17 17.71
CA LEU A 186 16.92 31.26 17.97
C LEU A 186 17.54 31.42 19.38
N SER A 187 17.30 32.59 20.03
CA SER A 187 17.77 32.87 21.39
C SER A 187 17.02 32.09 22.48
N ASP A 188 15.83 31.65 22.18
CA ASP A 188 15.04 30.82 23.08
C ASP A 188 15.47 29.38 22.87
N GLU A 189 16.53 28.92 23.59
CA GLU A 189 16.95 27.52 23.61
C GLU A 189 15.78 26.68 24.08
N ILE A 190 14.99 26.23 23.15
CA ILE A 190 14.07 25.12 23.39
C ILE A 190 14.95 23.89 23.47
N GLY A 191 15.08 23.34 24.68
CA GLY A 191 15.68 22.01 24.86
C GLY A 191 14.84 21.02 24.07
N LEU A 192 15.17 20.83 22.81
CA LEU A 192 14.68 19.74 21.99
C LEU A 192 15.48 18.50 22.42
N ASP A 193 14.95 17.73 23.36
CA ASP A 193 15.37 16.35 23.56
C ASP A 193 14.89 15.55 22.33
N TRP A 194 15.86 15.18 21.48
CA TRP A 194 15.64 14.33 20.29
C TRP A 194 15.55 12.85 20.66
#